data_586ba30a440c7e94864fcbfae04962fc
#
_entry.id   586ba30a440c7e94864fcbfae04962fc
#
_cell.length_a   1.000
_cell.length_b   1.000
_cell.length_c   1.000
_cell.angle_alpha   90.00
_cell.angle_beta   90.00
_cell.angle_gamma   90.00
#
_symmetry.space_group_name_H-M   'P 1'
#
loop_
_entity.id
_entity.type
_entity.pdbx_description
1 polymer ?
#
loop_
_entity_poly.entity_id
_entity_poly.type
_entity_poly.pdbx_seq_one_letter_code
_entity_poly.pdbx_strand_id
1 'polypeptide(L)'
;SAKSGPYQEIVDSDLFINCIYLSKKIPPFVDAALLQQAGSNRRLGTIVDVSCDTTNPHNPIPIYSVNTTFERPTVGVPGVDGLEVISIDHLPTLLPRESSEAFSHDLLPSLLQLPYIQNDEHALDALQKEHAEGQGAVWARAEKLFQHHMADAVAHGA
;
A
#
# COMPACT_ATOMS: atom_id res chain seq x y z
N SER A 1 -6.49 7.99 -23.33
CA SER A 1 -5.49 8.33 -22.30
C SER A 1 -6.13 8.15 -20.94
N ALA A 2 -5.46 7.44 -20.03
CA ALA A 2 -5.94 7.35 -18.65
C ALA A 2 -5.96 8.75 -18.05
N LYS A 3 -7.07 9.14 -17.39
CA LYS A 3 -7.15 10.37 -16.61
C LYS A 3 -6.02 10.38 -15.59
N SER A 4 -5.26 11.45 -15.50
CA SER A 4 -4.32 11.67 -14.39
C SER A 4 -4.99 12.53 -13.32
N GLY A 5 -4.71 12.24 -12.03
CA GLY A 5 -5.23 13.05 -10.93
C GLY A 5 -4.78 14.53 -10.99
N PRO A 6 -5.33 15.40 -10.12
CA PRO A 6 -6.36 15.07 -9.11
C PRO A 6 -7.72 14.70 -9.71
N TYR A 7 -8.51 13.90 -8.98
CA TYR A 7 -9.76 13.34 -9.49
C TYR A 7 -10.98 14.03 -8.90
N GLN A 8 -11.76 14.72 -9.74
CA GLN A 8 -13.00 15.38 -9.34
C GLN A 8 -14.01 14.37 -8.73
N GLU A 9 -14.04 13.16 -9.27
CA GLU A 9 -14.93 12.08 -8.82
C GLU A 9 -14.75 11.74 -7.32
N ILE A 10 -13.56 11.97 -6.77
CA ILE A 10 -13.29 11.75 -5.34
C ILE A 10 -14.02 12.80 -4.51
N VAL A 11 -13.94 14.09 -4.84
CA VAL A 11 -14.61 15.15 -4.07
C VAL A 11 -16.13 15.16 -4.24
N ASP A 12 -16.62 14.54 -5.31
CA ASP A 12 -18.05 14.36 -5.59
C ASP A 12 -18.63 13.11 -4.87
N SER A 13 -17.80 12.27 -4.28
CA SER A 13 -18.19 11.11 -3.48
C SER A 13 -18.28 11.47 -2.00
N ASP A 14 -19.06 10.73 -1.21
CA ASP A 14 -19.18 10.98 0.24
C ASP A 14 -17.97 10.41 1.01
N LEU A 15 -17.40 9.31 0.52
CA LEU A 15 -16.31 8.55 1.10
C LEU A 15 -15.29 8.18 0.02
N PHE A 16 -14.00 8.34 0.34
CA PHE A 16 -12.90 7.82 -0.47
C PHE A 16 -12.06 6.84 0.34
N ILE A 17 -11.79 5.66 -0.21
CA ILE A 17 -10.92 4.66 0.40
C ILE A 17 -9.70 4.45 -0.51
N ASN A 18 -8.51 4.74 0.02
CA ASN A 18 -7.24 4.49 -0.65
C ASN A 18 -6.59 3.22 -0.12
N CYS A 19 -6.32 2.26 -1.02
CA CYS A 19 -5.61 1.02 -0.73
C CYS A 19 -4.36 0.85 -1.62
N ILE A 20 -3.91 1.93 -2.28
CA ILE A 20 -2.82 1.88 -3.24
C ILE A 20 -1.52 2.28 -2.56
N TYR A 21 -0.53 1.41 -2.61
CA TYR A 21 0.85 1.69 -2.25
C TYR A 21 1.67 2.06 -3.48
N LEU A 22 2.38 3.19 -3.43
CA LEU A 22 3.11 3.71 -4.58
C LEU A 22 4.62 3.57 -4.39
N SER A 23 5.28 3.02 -5.41
CA SER A 23 6.75 2.97 -5.53
C SER A 23 7.33 4.09 -6.39
N LYS A 24 6.49 4.89 -7.04
CA LYS A 24 6.91 6.00 -7.90
C LYS A 24 5.92 7.15 -7.80
N LYS A 25 6.40 8.36 -8.06
CA LYS A 25 5.58 9.57 -8.04
C LYS A 25 4.56 9.55 -9.19
N ILE A 26 3.30 9.78 -8.84
CA ILE A 26 2.20 10.04 -9.77
C ILE A 26 1.51 11.35 -9.35
N PRO A 27 0.68 11.97 -10.20
CA PRO A 27 -0.18 13.06 -9.75
C PRO A 27 -1.05 12.63 -8.56
N PRO A 28 -1.25 13.50 -7.55
CA PRO A 28 -2.05 13.16 -6.38
C PRO A 28 -3.49 12.78 -6.77
N PHE A 29 -4.11 11.92 -5.98
CA PHE A 29 -5.52 11.59 -6.15
C PHE A 29 -6.42 12.74 -5.73
N VAL A 30 -6.09 13.37 -4.62
CA VAL A 30 -6.71 14.57 -4.10
C VAL A 30 -5.63 15.47 -3.49
N ASP A 31 -5.73 16.77 -3.74
CA ASP A 31 -4.83 17.78 -3.20
C ASP A 31 -5.59 18.98 -2.64
N ALA A 32 -4.88 19.90 -2.01
CA ALA A 32 -5.46 21.09 -1.40
C ALA A 32 -6.13 22.00 -2.45
N ALA A 33 -5.59 22.08 -3.66
CA ALA A 33 -6.15 22.92 -4.73
C ALA A 33 -7.51 22.42 -5.17
N LEU A 34 -7.66 21.10 -5.39
CA LEU A 34 -8.94 20.48 -5.74
C LEU A 34 -9.97 20.68 -4.63
N LEU A 35 -9.58 20.51 -3.35
CA LEU A 35 -10.47 20.71 -2.21
C LEU A 35 -10.93 22.16 -2.10
N GLN A 36 -10.06 23.14 -2.31
CA GLN A 36 -10.41 24.56 -2.33
C GLN A 36 -11.34 24.89 -3.50
N GLN A 37 -11.09 24.35 -4.69
CA GLN A 37 -11.94 24.56 -5.85
C GLN A 37 -13.35 23.99 -5.65
N ALA A 38 -13.47 22.82 -5.02
CA ALA A 38 -14.77 22.21 -4.72
C ALA A 38 -15.55 23.02 -3.66
N GLY A 39 -14.86 23.58 -2.68
CA GLY A 39 -15.46 24.43 -1.65
C GLY A 39 -16.67 23.78 -0.98
N SER A 40 -17.78 24.54 -0.89
CA SER A 40 -19.03 24.05 -0.31
C SER A 40 -19.80 23.02 -1.16
N ASN A 41 -19.40 22.84 -2.42
CA ASN A 41 -20.02 21.84 -3.30
C ASN A 41 -19.41 20.43 -3.10
N ARG A 42 -18.35 20.33 -2.31
CA ARG A 42 -17.74 19.06 -1.96
C ARG A 42 -18.71 18.17 -1.18
N ARG A 43 -18.84 16.92 -1.61
CA ARG A 43 -19.58 15.88 -0.87
C ARG A 43 -18.64 15.07 0.04
N LEU A 44 -17.36 14.99 -0.31
CA LEU A 44 -16.36 14.20 0.42
C LEU A 44 -16.27 14.66 1.87
N GLY A 45 -16.69 13.80 2.79
CA GLY A 45 -16.63 14.01 4.24
C GLY A 45 -15.55 13.15 4.93
N THR A 46 -15.21 12.02 4.33
CA THR A 46 -14.26 11.09 4.96
C THR A 46 -13.33 10.47 3.93
N ILE A 47 -12.06 10.39 4.29
CA ILE A 47 -11.05 9.60 3.58
C ILE A 47 -10.57 8.50 4.51
N VAL A 48 -10.52 7.25 4.02
CA VAL A 48 -9.86 6.14 4.69
C VAL A 48 -8.60 5.82 3.89
N ASP A 49 -7.45 6.19 4.43
CA ASP A 49 -6.16 5.87 3.83
C ASP A 49 -5.58 4.62 4.48
N VAL A 50 -5.82 3.47 3.86
CA VAL A 50 -5.33 2.16 4.32
C VAL A 50 -3.81 2.04 4.13
N SER A 51 -3.26 2.74 3.15
CA SER A 51 -1.82 2.72 2.87
C SER A 51 -1.00 3.48 3.90
N CYS A 52 -1.58 4.48 4.56
CA CYS A 52 -0.99 5.30 5.64
C CYS A 52 0.40 5.87 5.30
N ASP A 53 0.62 6.25 4.06
CA ASP A 53 1.95 6.55 3.50
C ASP A 53 2.36 8.01 3.73
N THR A 54 2.13 8.50 4.96
CA THR A 54 2.25 9.92 5.33
C THR A 54 3.65 10.51 5.13
N THR A 55 4.69 9.70 5.21
CA THR A 55 6.10 10.12 5.08
C THR A 55 6.70 9.83 3.71
N ASN A 56 6.00 9.13 2.84
CA ASN A 56 6.47 8.79 1.51
C ASN A 56 6.40 10.02 0.59
N PRO A 57 7.48 10.38 -0.12
CA PRO A 57 7.48 11.47 -1.10
C PRO A 57 6.53 11.20 -2.29
N HIS A 58 6.01 9.98 -2.40
CA HIS A 58 5.05 9.55 -3.42
C HIS A 58 3.62 9.48 -2.92
N ASN A 59 3.34 9.94 -1.66
CA ASN A 59 1.99 9.94 -1.09
C ASN A 59 0.96 10.56 -2.06
N PRO A 60 -0.07 9.82 -2.48
CA PRO A 60 -1.07 10.33 -3.43
C PRO A 60 -2.14 11.21 -2.77
N ILE A 61 -2.11 11.35 -1.43
CA ILE A 61 -3.08 12.13 -0.64
C ILE A 61 -2.32 13.12 0.26
N PRO A 62 -1.60 14.12 -0.30
CA PRO A 62 -0.72 15.01 0.46
C PRO A 62 -1.47 16.13 1.19
N ILE A 63 -2.63 15.82 1.79
CA ILE A 63 -3.50 16.78 2.50
C ILE A 63 -3.49 16.59 4.02
N TYR A 64 -2.81 15.57 4.49
CA TYR A 64 -2.60 15.25 5.90
C TYR A 64 -1.19 14.66 6.07
N SER A 65 -0.66 14.63 7.31
CA SER A 65 0.73 14.22 7.57
C SER A 65 0.93 13.38 8.83
N VAL A 66 -0.16 12.94 9.46
CA VAL A 66 -0.11 12.20 10.73
C VAL A 66 -0.98 10.94 10.65
N ASN A 67 -0.49 9.84 11.21
CA ASN A 67 -1.30 8.65 11.38
C ASN A 67 -2.27 8.84 12.54
N THR A 68 -3.43 8.21 12.44
CA THR A 68 -4.44 8.18 13.49
C THR A 68 -4.34 6.87 14.30
N THR A 69 -5.04 6.79 15.44
CA THR A 69 -5.06 5.62 16.30
C THR A 69 -6.50 5.20 16.59
N PHE A 70 -6.70 4.05 17.23
CA PHE A 70 -8.06 3.63 17.62
C PHE A 70 -8.69 4.55 18.66
N GLU A 71 -7.89 5.20 19.52
CA GLU A 71 -8.36 6.17 20.50
C GLU A 71 -8.71 7.53 19.86
N ARG A 72 -8.05 7.85 18.75
CA ARG A 72 -8.27 9.06 17.93
C ARG A 72 -8.32 8.67 16.47
N PRO A 73 -9.45 8.11 16.03
CA PRO A 73 -9.52 7.45 14.73
C PRO A 73 -9.50 8.41 13.53
N THR A 74 -9.78 9.67 13.75
CA THR A 74 -9.84 10.67 12.70
C THR A 74 -8.93 11.86 12.97
N VAL A 75 -8.50 12.52 11.91
CA VAL A 75 -7.83 13.82 11.92
C VAL A 75 -8.47 14.72 10.86
N GLY A 76 -8.77 15.95 11.24
CA GLY A 76 -9.30 16.95 10.30
C GLY A 76 -8.23 17.40 9.30
N VAL A 77 -8.64 17.67 8.07
CA VAL A 77 -7.76 18.24 7.05
C VAL A 77 -7.59 19.75 7.28
N PRO A 78 -6.36 20.26 7.43
CA PRO A 78 -6.13 21.68 7.68
C PRO A 78 -6.77 22.58 6.62
N GLY A 79 -7.58 23.54 7.07
CA GLY A 79 -8.25 24.51 6.19
C GLY A 79 -9.43 23.97 5.38
N VAL A 80 -9.91 22.75 5.69
CA VAL A 80 -11.05 22.13 5.01
C VAL A 80 -12.06 21.63 6.05
N ASP A 81 -13.07 22.43 6.34
CA ASP A 81 -14.06 22.09 7.35
C ASP A 81 -14.86 20.84 6.95
N GLY A 82 -15.11 19.96 7.93
CA GLY A 82 -15.94 18.76 7.75
C GLY A 82 -15.32 17.69 6.85
N LEU A 83 -14.00 17.72 6.61
CA LEU A 83 -13.25 16.63 5.99
C LEU A 83 -12.33 15.99 7.01
N GLU A 84 -12.50 14.69 7.21
CA GLU A 84 -11.70 13.90 8.14
C GLU A 84 -10.97 12.77 7.43
N VAL A 85 -9.80 12.41 7.93
CA VAL A 85 -9.00 11.29 7.45
C VAL A 85 -8.85 10.26 8.56
N ILE A 86 -9.10 9.00 8.21
CA ILE A 86 -8.74 7.81 8.99
C ILE A 86 -7.46 7.25 8.37
N SER A 87 -6.39 7.19 9.16
CA SER A 87 -5.06 6.76 8.71
C SER A 87 -4.42 5.90 9.82
N ILE A 88 -5.05 4.76 10.13
CA ILE A 88 -4.58 3.82 11.14
C ILE A 88 -3.72 2.77 10.45
N ASP A 89 -2.43 2.76 10.77
CA ASP A 89 -1.41 1.93 10.12
C ASP A 89 -1.63 0.41 10.32
N HIS A 90 -2.43 0.03 11.31
CA HIS A 90 -2.67 -1.37 11.67
C HIS A 90 -4.17 -1.72 11.71
N LEU A 91 -4.94 -1.24 10.74
CA LEU A 91 -6.38 -1.51 10.62
C LEU A 91 -6.78 -2.99 10.76
N PRO A 92 -6.01 -3.98 10.24
CA PRO A 92 -6.35 -5.41 10.39
C PRO A 92 -6.45 -5.86 11.85
N THR A 93 -5.84 -5.14 12.81
CA THR A 93 -5.95 -5.46 14.24
C THR A 93 -7.33 -5.20 14.84
N LEU A 94 -8.25 -4.56 14.10
CA LEU A 94 -9.67 -4.49 14.49
C LEU A 94 -10.38 -5.84 14.41
N LEU A 95 -9.90 -6.74 13.53
CA LEU A 95 -10.40 -8.09 13.34
C LEU A 95 -9.22 -9.09 13.46
N PRO A 96 -8.59 -9.19 14.64
CA PRO A 96 -7.28 -9.84 14.77
C PRO A 96 -7.33 -11.33 14.44
N ARG A 97 -8.41 -11.99 14.79
CA ARG A 97 -8.59 -13.42 14.52
C ARG A 97 -8.75 -13.68 13.02
N GLU A 98 -9.71 -13.00 12.40
CA GLU A 98 -10.04 -13.15 10.98
C GLU A 98 -8.85 -12.76 10.10
N SER A 99 -8.15 -11.69 10.45
CA SER A 99 -6.95 -11.24 9.74
C SER A 99 -5.81 -12.24 9.86
N SER A 100 -5.60 -12.83 11.05
CA SER A 100 -4.57 -13.84 11.29
C SER A 100 -4.89 -15.16 10.57
N GLU A 101 -6.16 -15.58 10.57
CA GLU A 101 -6.61 -16.77 9.86
C GLU A 101 -6.43 -16.62 8.35
N ALA A 102 -6.84 -15.48 7.77
CA ALA A 102 -6.66 -15.18 6.35
C ALA A 102 -5.17 -15.13 5.96
N PHE A 103 -4.36 -14.37 6.71
CA PHE A 103 -2.92 -14.27 6.47
C PHE A 103 -2.21 -15.62 6.55
N SER A 104 -2.54 -16.43 7.58
CA SER A 104 -1.97 -17.78 7.76
C SER A 104 -2.35 -18.72 6.63
N HIS A 105 -3.61 -18.68 6.19
CA HIS A 105 -4.08 -19.46 5.06
C HIS A 105 -3.33 -19.13 3.78
N ASP A 106 -3.13 -17.85 3.50
CA ASP A 106 -2.49 -17.39 2.25
C ASP A 106 -0.97 -17.61 2.27
N LEU A 107 -0.33 -17.45 3.44
CA LEU A 107 1.13 -17.58 3.58
C LEU A 107 1.59 -19.04 3.70
N LEU A 108 0.83 -19.90 4.39
CA LEU A 108 1.26 -21.28 4.71
C LEU A 108 1.71 -22.09 3.49
N PRO A 109 1.00 -22.09 2.36
CA PRO A 109 1.44 -22.82 1.17
C PRO A 109 2.83 -22.40 0.68
N SER A 110 3.17 -21.11 0.77
CA SER A 110 4.50 -20.61 0.41
C SER A 110 5.54 -21.03 1.44
N LEU A 111 5.24 -20.97 2.75
CA LEU A 111 6.16 -21.38 3.80
C LEU A 111 6.53 -22.87 3.70
N LEU A 112 5.59 -23.72 3.35
CA LEU A 112 5.82 -25.17 3.19
C LEU A 112 6.80 -25.50 2.05
N GLN A 113 7.11 -24.57 1.16
CA GLN A 113 8.12 -24.73 0.10
C GLN A 113 9.56 -24.50 0.61
N LEU A 114 9.76 -23.77 1.71
CA LEU A 114 11.09 -23.40 2.21
C LEU A 114 12.03 -24.60 2.44
N PRO A 115 11.62 -25.72 3.06
CA PRO A 115 12.51 -26.85 3.28
C PRO A 115 13.05 -27.48 2.00
N TYR A 116 12.29 -27.42 0.91
CA TYR A 116 12.73 -27.93 -0.39
C TYR A 116 13.80 -27.04 -1.03
N ILE A 117 13.66 -25.72 -0.84
CA ILE A 117 14.58 -24.72 -1.40
C ILE A 117 15.94 -24.72 -0.67
N GLN A 118 15.94 -24.90 0.66
CA GLN A 118 17.17 -24.91 1.47
C GLN A 118 18.08 -26.09 1.21
N ASN A 119 17.56 -27.20 0.69
CA ASN A 119 18.30 -28.46 0.52
C ASN A 119 18.77 -28.69 -0.92
N ASP A 120 18.42 -27.82 -1.87
CA ASP A 120 18.77 -27.99 -3.28
C ASP A 120 19.11 -26.63 -3.93
N GLU A 121 20.38 -26.47 -4.32
CA GLU A 121 20.88 -25.24 -5.00
C GLU A 121 20.13 -24.95 -6.32
N HIS A 122 19.55 -25.99 -6.93
CA HIS A 122 18.81 -25.88 -8.19
C HIS A 122 17.28 -25.85 -8.00
N ALA A 123 16.79 -25.98 -6.77
CA ALA A 123 15.35 -26.01 -6.49
C ALA A 123 14.65 -24.72 -6.92
N LEU A 124 15.30 -23.58 -6.76
CA LEU A 124 14.75 -22.27 -7.20
C LEU A 124 14.60 -22.19 -8.72
N ASP A 125 15.58 -22.71 -9.46
CA ASP A 125 15.54 -22.75 -10.94
C ASP A 125 14.48 -23.72 -11.44
N ALA A 126 14.32 -24.86 -10.76
CA ALA A 126 13.27 -25.83 -11.05
C ALA A 126 11.88 -25.26 -10.79
N LEU A 127 11.69 -24.58 -9.66
CA LEU A 127 10.43 -23.90 -9.30
C LEU A 127 10.08 -22.76 -10.26
N GLN A 128 11.07 -22.06 -10.79
CA GLN A 128 10.85 -21.03 -11.84
C GLN A 128 10.33 -21.64 -13.14
N LYS A 129 10.81 -22.83 -13.51
CA LYS A 129 10.43 -23.51 -14.77
C LYS A 129 9.08 -24.19 -14.67
N GLU A 130 8.76 -24.79 -13.54
CA GLU A 130 7.55 -25.56 -13.32
C GLU A 130 6.31 -24.71 -13.00
N HIS A 131 6.52 -23.55 -12.36
CA HIS A 131 5.44 -22.73 -11.79
C HIS A 131 5.66 -21.26 -12.08
N ALA A 132 5.61 -20.85 -13.34
CA ALA A 132 5.75 -19.42 -13.73
C ALA A 132 4.73 -18.51 -13.01
N GLU A 133 3.62 -19.06 -12.48
CA GLU A 133 2.55 -18.35 -11.76
C GLU A 133 2.17 -19.01 -10.41
N GLY A 134 2.87 -20.06 -9.96
CA GLY A 134 2.53 -20.81 -8.74
C GLY A 134 3.24 -20.32 -7.47
N GLN A 135 2.88 -20.95 -6.33
CA GLN A 135 3.38 -20.61 -4.99
C GLN A 135 4.90 -20.77 -4.84
N GLY A 136 5.54 -21.70 -5.55
CA GLY A 136 7.00 -21.85 -5.58
C GLY A 136 7.73 -20.67 -6.24
N ALA A 137 7.09 -20.00 -7.19
CA ALA A 137 7.65 -18.82 -7.84
C ALA A 137 7.81 -17.60 -6.90
N VAL A 138 7.18 -17.58 -5.73
CA VAL A 138 7.31 -16.51 -4.73
C VAL A 138 8.76 -16.42 -4.25
N TRP A 139 9.33 -17.52 -3.83
CA TRP A 139 10.71 -17.56 -3.29
C TRP A 139 11.76 -17.30 -4.37
N ALA A 140 11.54 -17.82 -5.57
CA ALA A 140 12.43 -17.54 -6.71
C ALA A 140 12.43 -16.05 -7.09
N ARG A 141 11.28 -15.39 -7.03
CA ARG A 141 11.19 -13.92 -7.22
C ARG A 141 11.86 -13.16 -6.07
N ALA A 142 11.68 -13.61 -4.83
CA ALA A 142 12.32 -13.00 -3.66
C ALA A 142 13.84 -13.10 -3.74
N GLU A 143 14.39 -14.26 -4.08
CA GLU A 143 15.82 -14.47 -4.29
C GLU A 143 16.37 -13.56 -5.39
N LYS A 144 15.71 -13.53 -6.54
CA LYS A 144 16.12 -12.66 -7.65
C LYS A 144 16.12 -11.17 -7.28
N LEU A 145 15.12 -10.74 -6.52
CA LEU A 145 15.04 -9.37 -6.03
C LEU A 145 16.17 -9.07 -5.04
N PHE A 146 16.45 -9.98 -4.12
CA PHE A 146 17.55 -9.88 -3.17
C PHE A 146 18.90 -9.74 -3.90
N GLN A 147 19.18 -10.62 -4.86
CA GLN A 147 20.43 -10.59 -5.64
C GLN A 147 20.58 -9.28 -6.42
N HIS A 148 19.48 -8.77 -6.98
CA HIS A 148 19.49 -7.46 -7.67
C HIS A 148 19.90 -6.34 -6.72
N HIS A 149 19.27 -6.23 -5.55
CA HIS A 149 19.58 -5.19 -4.57
C HIS A 149 21.00 -5.34 -3.98
N MET A 150 21.47 -6.58 -3.78
CA MET A 150 22.83 -6.82 -3.34
C MET A 150 23.85 -6.35 -4.37
N ALA A 151 23.61 -6.63 -5.66
CA ALA A 151 24.48 -6.17 -6.74
C ALA A 151 24.52 -4.63 -6.82
N ASP A 152 23.37 -3.98 -6.68
CA ASP A 152 23.25 -2.52 -6.67
C ASP A 152 23.98 -1.91 -5.46
N ALA A 153 23.83 -2.48 -4.27
CA ALA A 153 24.52 -2.01 -3.07
C ALA A 153 26.03 -2.10 -3.21
N VAL A 154 26.53 -3.22 -3.72
CA VAL A 154 27.98 -3.41 -3.98
C VAL A 154 28.50 -2.42 -5.02
N ALA A 155 27.72 -2.18 -6.09
CA ALA A 155 28.12 -1.25 -7.15
C ALA A 155 28.17 0.23 -6.68
N HIS A 156 27.36 0.60 -5.68
CA HIS A 156 27.27 1.97 -5.15
C HIS A 156 28.03 2.18 -3.84
N GLY A 157 28.79 1.17 -3.36
CA GLY A 157 29.71 1.31 -2.23
C GLY A 157 29.04 1.48 -0.86
N ALA A 158 27.91 0.79 -0.66
CA ALA A 158 27.25 0.70 0.65
C ALA A 158 27.99 -0.28 1.57
#